data_630b18a909303a3b91771d1748cc3899
#
_entry.id   630b18a909303a3b91771d1748cc3899
#
_cell.length_a   1.000
_cell.length_b   1.000
_cell.length_c   1.000
_cell.angle_alpha   90.00
_cell.angle_beta   90.00
_cell.angle_gamma   90.00
#
_symmetry.space_group_name_H-M   'P 1'
#
loop_
_entity.id
_entity.type
_entity.pdbx_description
1 polymer ?
#
loop_
_entity_poly.entity_id
_entity_poly.type
_entity_poly.pdbx_seq_one_letter_code
_entity_poly.pdbx_strand_id
1 'polypeptide(L)'
;PLVEGCDVSEESFDAKEGIVCNSPRAGVTPYCDLSLNGLTIKEAIAATKKYVKDHDLGRVKINYRLRDAIFSRQRYWGEPFPVYYDADGMPQMLPEECLPLLLPEVDKFLPTETGEPPLGHAVKWAWDTVNQKVTEVSKIDNQTIFPLELCTMPGFAGSSAYYLRYMDPRNDKALVAKDVDEYWRNVDLYIGGTEHATGHLIYSRFWNKFLFDLGIVCEEEPFKKLINQGMIQGRSNFVYRINGTNKFVSLNLKDQYEVTPIHVDVNIVSNDLLDIEAFKNWRPEYNDAEFVLEDGKYICGWAVEKMSKSMFNVVNPDMIVEKYGADTLRLYEMFLGPLEQSKPWDTNGIDGVHRFLKKLWGLFFGNTDTLQVTDAEPTADELKSLHKLIKKVTFDIEHFSYNTSISAFMICVNELTSLKCSKRAILEPLITLLAP
;
A
#
# COMPACT_ATOMS: atom_id res chain seq x y z
N PRO A 1 21.38 -30.93 28.62
CA PRO A 1 20.84 -29.74 27.96
C PRO A 1 20.95 -28.53 28.87
N LEU A 2 21.01 -27.34 28.27
CA LEU A 2 21.04 -26.06 28.98
C LEU A 2 19.64 -25.41 29.06
N VAL A 3 18.62 -26.06 28.50
CA VAL A 3 17.22 -25.62 28.56
C VAL A 3 16.36 -26.77 29.08
N GLU A 4 15.43 -26.47 29.97
CA GLU A 4 14.56 -27.49 30.59
C GLU A 4 13.70 -28.20 29.58
N GLY A 5 13.59 -29.53 29.72
CA GLY A 5 12.75 -30.36 28.85
C GLY A 5 13.27 -30.61 27.43
N CYS A 6 14.48 -30.13 27.08
CA CYS A 6 15.07 -30.32 25.76
C CYS A 6 15.89 -31.59 25.70
N ASP A 7 15.68 -32.38 24.66
CA ASP A 7 16.58 -33.47 24.26
C ASP A 7 17.56 -32.92 23.21
N VAL A 8 18.86 -33.05 23.50
CA VAL A 8 19.95 -32.60 22.63
C VAL A 8 20.88 -33.77 22.23
N SER A 9 20.37 -35.01 22.33
CA SER A 9 21.14 -36.22 22.02
C SER A 9 21.44 -36.35 20.53
N GLU A 10 20.55 -35.86 19.66
CA GLU A 10 20.70 -35.98 18.20
C GLU A 10 20.79 -34.63 17.50
N GLU A 11 20.08 -33.58 18.01
CA GLU A 11 20.06 -32.27 17.37
C GLU A 11 20.33 -31.15 18.39
N SER A 12 20.85 -30.01 17.91
CA SER A 12 21.01 -28.80 18.73
C SER A 12 19.65 -28.14 18.99
N PHE A 13 19.47 -27.56 20.18
CA PHE A 13 18.26 -26.80 20.50
C PHE A 13 18.44 -25.35 20.11
N ASP A 14 17.76 -24.93 19.04
CA ASP A 14 17.88 -23.60 18.45
C ASP A 14 16.68 -22.68 18.76
N ALA A 15 15.71 -23.13 19.54
CA ALA A 15 14.57 -22.29 19.93
C ALA A 15 15.02 -21.13 20.82
N LYS A 16 14.35 -19.99 20.66
CA LYS A 16 14.64 -18.76 21.40
C LYS A 16 13.83 -18.62 22.70
N GLU A 17 13.02 -19.61 23.02
CA GLU A 17 12.14 -19.66 24.20
C GLU A 17 12.47 -20.87 25.04
N GLY A 18 12.35 -20.73 26.36
CA GLY A 18 12.63 -21.78 27.34
C GLY A 18 13.28 -21.24 28.61
N ILE A 19 13.38 -22.10 29.63
CA ILE A 19 14.01 -21.81 30.92
C ILE A 19 15.40 -22.44 30.91
N VAL A 20 16.40 -21.65 31.25
CA VAL A 20 17.80 -22.12 31.32
C VAL A 20 18.00 -22.98 32.57
N CYS A 21 18.66 -24.13 32.38
CA CYS A 21 19.06 -25.04 33.45
C CYS A 21 20.52 -25.47 33.27
N ASN A 22 21.12 -26.06 34.34
CA ASN A 22 22.50 -26.56 34.31
C ASN A 22 23.58 -25.49 33.96
N SER A 23 23.35 -24.24 34.36
CA SER A 23 24.29 -23.13 34.17
C SER A 23 24.43 -22.30 35.45
N PRO A 24 25.24 -22.67 36.48
CA PRO A 24 26.15 -23.84 36.46
C PRO A 24 25.42 -25.18 36.71
N ARG A 25 26.05 -26.27 36.28
CA ARG A 25 25.55 -27.62 36.53
C ARG A 25 25.75 -27.99 38.01
N ALA A 26 24.75 -28.64 38.60
CA ALA A 26 24.83 -29.12 39.96
C ALA A 26 26.02 -30.05 40.18
N GLY A 27 26.80 -29.84 41.27
CA GLY A 27 27.99 -30.62 41.61
C GLY A 27 29.26 -30.28 40.86
N VAL A 28 29.22 -29.28 39.98
CA VAL A 28 30.41 -28.77 39.22
C VAL A 28 30.75 -27.39 39.79
N THR A 29 32.03 -27.17 40.12
CA THR A 29 32.53 -25.84 40.52
C THR A 29 32.39 -24.86 39.36
N PRO A 30 31.63 -23.74 39.54
CA PRO A 30 31.46 -22.78 38.46
C PRO A 30 32.77 -22.06 38.14
N TYR A 31 33.00 -21.79 36.86
CA TYR A 31 34.16 -20.97 36.40
C TYR A 31 34.00 -19.49 36.75
N CYS A 32 32.79 -19.06 37.07
CA CYS A 32 32.44 -17.69 37.40
C CYS A 32 31.22 -17.69 38.36
N ASP A 33 30.95 -16.56 38.96
CA ASP A 33 29.83 -16.36 39.91
C ASP A 33 28.48 -16.13 39.23
N LEU A 34 28.45 -16.17 37.86
CA LEU A 34 27.22 -16.03 37.11
C LEU A 34 26.39 -17.33 37.10
N SER A 35 25.18 -17.27 37.59
CA SER A 35 24.17 -18.34 37.47
C SER A 35 23.03 -17.89 36.59
N LEU A 36 22.69 -18.72 35.58
CA LEU A 36 21.62 -18.47 34.65
C LEU A 36 20.40 -19.39 34.85
N ASN A 37 20.49 -20.30 35.83
CA ASN A 37 19.43 -21.26 36.13
C ASN A 37 18.13 -20.56 36.49
N GLY A 38 17.02 -21.01 35.93
CA GLY A 38 15.68 -20.47 36.19
C GLY A 38 15.35 -19.19 35.39
N LEU A 39 16.29 -18.64 34.60
CA LEU A 39 16.04 -17.50 33.73
C LEU A 39 15.48 -17.96 32.41
N THR A 40 14.64 -17.13 31.80
CA THR A 40 14.30 -17.30 30.38
C THR A 40 15.55 -17.10 29.52
N ILE A 41 15.58 -17.66 28.31
CA ILE A 41 16.72 -17.48 27.37
C ILE A 41 17.02 -16.00 27.15
N LYS A 42 15.99 -15.16 27.03
CA LYS A 42 16.13 -13.69 26.86
C LYS A 42 16.81 -13.02 28.05
N GLU A 43 16.39 -13.36 29.26
CA GLU A 43 16.98 -12.85 30.50
C GLU A 43 18.42 -13.36 30.69
N ALA A 44 18.66 -14.63 30.39
CA ALA A 44 20.01 -15.23 30.45
C ALA A 44 20.98 -14.53 29.49
N ILE A 45 20.56 -14.24 28.26
CA ILE A 45 21.37 -13.46 27.28
C ILE A 45 21.67 -12.06 27.83
N ALA A 46 20.68 -11.38 28.43
CA ALA A 46 20.87 -10.05 29.00
C ALA A 46 21.84 -10.07 30.19
N ALA A 47 21.68 -11.04 31.09
CA ALA A 47 22.56 -11.25 32.24
C ALA A 47 24.01 -11.55 31.80
N THR A 48 24.20 -12.42 30.82
CA THR A 48 25.53 -12.75 30.28
C THR A 48 26.20 -11.53 29.63
N LYS A 49 25.46 -10.75 28.83
CA LYS A 49 25.98 -9.52 28.20
C LYS A 49 26.44 -8.51 29.25
N LYS A 50 25.64 -8.35 30.30
CA LYS A 50 25.96 -7.47 31.42
C LYS A 50 27.20 -7.96 32.17
N TYR A 51 27.28 -9.25 32.50
CA TYR A 51 28.41 -9.86 33.18
C TYR A 51 29.72 -9.69 32.44
N VAL A 52 29.73 -10.00 31.12
CA VAL A 52 30.90 -9.85 30.24
C VAL A 52 31.40 -8.40 30.22
N LYS A 53 30.48 -7.44 30.20
CA LYS A 53 30.82 -6.01 30.22
C LYS A 53 31.38 -5.57 31.59
N ASP A 54 30.70 -5.96 32.67
CA ASP A 54 31.03 -5.51 34.01
C ASP A 54 32.39 -6.08 34.51
N HIS A 55 32.81 -7.24 34.01
CA HIS A 55 34.06 -7.90 34.37
C HIS A 55 35.18 -7.72 33.31
N ASP A 56 34.98 -6.84 32.32
CA ASP A 56 35.93 -6.58 31.22
C ASP A 56 36.39 -7.84 30.48
N LEU A 57 35.53 -8.86 30.37
CA LEU A 57 35.80 -10.11 29.69
C LEU A 57 35.64 -10.03 28.19
N GLY A 58 35.04 -8.93 27.71
CA GLY A 58 34.83 -8.70 26.29
C GLY A 58 33.83 -7.55 26.02
N ARG A 59 33.45 -7.42 24.76
CA ARG A 59 32.51 -6.38 24.34
C ARG A 59 31.31 -6.96 23.61
N VAL A 60 30.14 -6.39 23.80
CA VAL A 60 28.95 -6.68 22.99
C VAL A 60 29.12 -5.98 21.64
N LYS A 61 29.16 -6.75 20.56
CA LYS A 61 29.21 -6.24 19.19
C LYS A 61 27.91 -6.58 18.49
N ILE A 62 27.30 -5.58 17.86
CA ILE A 62 26.14 -5.77 16.98
C ILE A 62 26.69 -6.03 15.57
N ASN A 63 26.40 -7.20 15.03
CA ASN A 63 26.71 -7.53 13.64
C ASN A 63 25.43 -7.36 12.82
N TYR A 64 25.49 -6.47 11.84
CA TYR A 64 24.40 -6.31 10.87
C TYR A 64 24.58 -7.32 9.74
N ARG A 65 23.49 -7.98 9.38
CA ARG A 65 23.41 -8.87 8.23
C ARG A 65 22.47 -8.20 7.23
N LEU A 66 23.05 -7.44 6.30
CA LEU A 66 22.32 -6.83 5.21
C LEU A 66 22.46 -7.71 3.96
N ARG A 67 21.41 -7.77 3.17
CA ARG A 67 21.50 -8.30 1.80
C ARG A 67 21.89 -7.16 0.90
N ASP A 68 22.75 -7.45 -0.08
CA ASP A 68 23.07 -6.48 -1.12
C ASP A 68 21.80 -6.10 -1.88
N ALA A 69 21.61 -4.80 -2.11
CA ALA A 69 20.54 -4.27 -2.90
C ALA A 69 21.08 -3.85 -4.27
N ILE A 70 20.54 -4.42 -5.33
CA ILE A 70 20.86 -4.02 -6.70
C ILE A 70 20.01 -2.82 -7.05
N PHE A 71 20.65 -1.66 -7.26
CA PHE A 71 19.98 -0.41 -7.66
C PHE A 71 19.93 -0.25 -9.18
N SER A 72 19.74 -1.33 -9.92
CA SER A 72 19.61 -1.32 -11.38
C SER A 72 18.50 -2.28 -11.83
N ARG A 73 17.93 -2.01 -12.99
CA ARG A 73 16.89 -2.83 -13.61
C ARG A 73 17.17 -3.00 -15.09
N GLN A 74 16.97 -4.20 -15.59
CA GLN A 74 17.01 -4.54 -17.00
C GLN A 74 15.67 -4.14 -17.65
N ARG A 75 15.37 -2.84 -17.64
CA ARG A 75 14.13 -2.26 -18.16
C ARG A 75 14.43 -1.00 -18.93
N TYR A 76 13.61 -0.69 -19.93
CA TYR A 76 13.71 0.56 -20.67
C TYR A 76 13.23 1.75 -19.82
N TRP A 77 12.03 1.65 -19.26
CA TRP A 77 11.45 2.73 -18.48
C TRP A 77 12.09 2.84 -17.09
N GLY A 78 12.82 3.90 -16.88
CA GLY A 78 13.55 4.27 -15.69
C GLY A 78 14.56 5.37 -16.01
N GLU A 79 15.08 6.03 -14.99
CA GLU A 79 16.15 7.00 -15.17
C GLU A 79 17.43 6.26 -15.61
N PRO A 80 18.07 6.67 -16.72
CA PRO A 80 19.32 6.07 -17.15
C PRO A 80 20.46 6.42 -16.21
N PHE A 81 21.39 5.50 -16.03
CA PHE A 81 22.63 5.79 -15.29
C PHE A 81 23.56 6.62 -16.17
N PRO A 82 24.06 7.78 -15.71
CA PRO A 82 25.00 8.60 -16.43
C PRO A 82 26.44 8.01 -16.33
N VAL A 83 26.60 6.76 -16.80
CA VAL A 83 27.80 5.97 -16.67
C VAL A 83 28.17 5.33 -18.01
N TYR A 84 29.46 5.40 -18.38
CA TYR A 84 30.05 4.61 -19.44
C TYR A 84 31.13 3.69 -18.88
N TYR A 85 31.52 2.67 -19.64
CA TYR A 85 32.55 1.72 -19.23
C TYR A 85 33.82 1.93 -20.09
N ASP A 86 34.95 2.18 -19.43
CA ASP A 86 36.21 2.36 -20.13
C ASP A 86 36.78 1.05 -20.71
N ALA A 87 37.99 1.12 -21.28
CA ALA A 87 38.61 -0.03 -21.94
C ALA A 87 38.88 -1.23 -20.99
N ASP A 88 39.02 -0.97 -19.69
CA ASP A 88 39.21 -1.98 -18.65
C ASP A 88 37.83 -2.46 -18.07
N GLY A 89 36.71 -1.98 -18.60
CA GLY A 89 35.39 -2.29 -18.10
C GLY A 89 35.05 -1.59 -16.77
N MET A 90 35.76 -0.57 -16.41
CA MET A 90 35.50 0.20 -15.17
C MET A 90 34.48 1.30 -15.43
N PRO A 91 33.48 1.46 -14.54
CA PRO A 91 32.46 2.49 -14.69
C PRO A 91 33.06 3.89 -14.49
N GLN A 92 32.74 4.79 -15.41
CA GLN A 92 33.11 6.20 -15.39
C GLN A 92 31.87 7.07 -15.47
N MET A 93 31.81 8.16 -14.70
CA MET A 93 30.70 9.10 -14.70
C MET A 93 30.76 10.03 -15.91
N LEU A 94 29.60 10.35 -16.47
CA LEU A 94 29.49 11.44 -17.44
C LEU A 94 29.75 12.80 -16.74
N PRO A 95 30.31 13.79 -17.43
CA PRO A 95 30.40 15.16 -16.92
C PRO A 95 29.03 15.73 -16.56
N GLU A 96 28.97 16.48 -15.46
CA GLU A 96 27.69 17.04 -14.94
C GLU A 96 27.02 17.96 -15.96
N GLU A 97 27.78 18.74 -16.70
CA GLU A 97 27.32 19.64 -17.77
C GLU A 97 26.66 18.91 -18.96
N CYS A 98 26.84 17.57 -19.04
CA CYS A 98 26.21 16.74 -20.07
C CYS A 98 24.89 16.12 -19.64
N LEU A 99 24.43 16.45 -18.44
CA LEU A 99 23.13 15.98 -17.94
C LEU A 99 21.99 16.96 -18.32
N PRO A 100 20.76 16.48 -18.47
CA PRO A 100 20.29 15.11 -18.27
C PRO A 100 20.66 14.16 -19.41
N LEU A 101 21.01 12.92 -19.08
CA LEU A 101 21.10 11.82 -20.05
C LEU A 101 19.68 11.34 -20.37
N LEU A 102 19.24 11.50 -21.61
CA LEU A 102 17.90 11.10 -22.04
C LEU A 102 17.90 9.66 -22.57
N LEU A 103 16.78 8.96 -22.36
CA LEU A 103 16.58 7.63 -22.92
C LEU A 103 16.58 7.70 -24.48
N PRO A 104 17.28 6.77 -25.15
CA PRO A 104 17.30 6.72 -26.61
C PRO A 104 16.01 6.10 -27.14
N GLU A 105 15.69 6.36 -28.42
CA GLU A 105 14.66 5.61 -29.10
C GLU A 105 15.10 4.16 -29.34
N VAL A 106 14.18 3.22 -29.11
CA VAL A 106 14.35 1.79 -29.38
C VAL A 106 13.12 1.25 -30.10
N ASP A 107 13.32 0.25 -30.94
CA ASP A 107 12.25 -0.42 -31.68
C ASP A 107 11.51 -1.50 -30.84
N LYS A 108 12.17 -1.99 -29.78
CA LYS A 108 11.65 -3.04 -28.91
C LYS A 108 11.99 -2.77 -27.43
N PHE A 109 11.03 -3.01 -26.56
CA PHE A 109 11.19 -2.91 -25.09
C PHE A 109 11.48 -4.26 -24.40
N LEU A 110 11.85 -5.27 -25.17
CA LEU A 110 12.24 -6.60 -24.71
C LEU A 110 13.77 -6.70 -24.63
N PRO A 111 14.31 -7.65 -23.85
CA PRO A 111 15.74 -7.96 -23.90
C PRO A 111 16.21 -8.29 -25.31
N THR A 112 17.48 -8.08 -25.58
CA THR A 112 18.10 -8.51 -26.86
C THR A 112 18.14 -10.04 -26.97
N GLU A 113 18.42 -10.58 -28.16
CA GLU A 113 18.58 -12.02 -28.36
C GLU A 113 19.77 -12.60 -27.56
N THR A 114 20.75 -11.76 -27.21
CA THR A 114 21.90 -12.11 -26.38
C THR A 114 21.63 -11.95 -24.87
N GLY A 115 20.42 -11.50 -24.48
CA GLY A 115 20.00 -11.33 -23.09
C GLY A 115 20.37 -9.98 -22.46
N GLU A 116 20.84 -9.03 -23.26
CA GLU A 116 21.09 -7.66 -22.78
C GLU A 116 19.80 -6.92 -22.48
N PRO A 117 19.84 -5.90 -21.59
CA PRO A 117 18.68 -5.05 -21.33
C PRO A 117 18.12 -4.37 -22.61
N PRO A 118 16.85 -3.88 -22.58
CA PRO A 118 16.23 -3.24 -23.75
C PRO A 118 17.02 -2.09 -24.38
N LEU A 119 17.84 -1.36 -23.62
CA LEU A 119 18.73 -0.32 -24.14
C LEU A 119 19.81 -0.88 -25.09
N GLY A 120 20.09 -2.18 -25.07
CA GLY A 120 20.93 -2.87 -26.05
C GLY A 120 20.41 -2.82 -27.50
N HIS A 121 19.10 -2.51 -27.71
CA HIS A 121 18.55 -2.27 -29.05
C HIS A 121 18.83 -0.86 -29.58
N ALA A 122 19.33 0.05 -28.76
CA ALA A 122 19.52 1.44 -29.18
C ALA A 122 20.67 1.59 -30.17
N VAL A 123 20.41 2.29 -31.26
CA VAL A 123 21.43 2.61 -32.27
C VAL A 123 22.39 3.68 -31.76
N LYS A 124 21.90 4.62 -30.94
CA LYS A 124 22.68 5.72 -30.37
C LYS A 124 22.71 5.57 -28.85
N TRP A 125 23.67 4.80 -28.34
CA TRP A 125 23.86 4.58 -26.92
C TRP A 125 25.33 4.27 -26.60
N ALA A 126 26.23 5.13 -27.10
CA ALA A 126 27.66 5.13 -26.78
C ALA A 126 28.09 6.53 -26.38
N TRP A 127 29.14 6.66 -25.60
CA TRP A 127 29.67 7.92 -25.11
C TRP A 127 30.96 8.29 -25.80
N ASP A 128 30.96 9.44 -26.49
CA ASP A 128 32.15 10.05 -27.09
C ASP A 128 32.79 10.99 -26.07
N THR A 129 33.93 10.59 -25.51
CA THR A 129 34.66 11.34 -24.48
C THR A 129 35.33 12.62 -25.00
N VAL A 130 35.63 12.67 -26.31
CA VAL A 130 36.27 13.84 -26.91
C VAL A 130 35.26 14.95 -27.20
N ASN A 131 34.09 14.57 -27.78
CA ASN A 131 33.04 15.51 -28.10
C ASN A 131 31.98 15.65 -27.00
N GLN A 132 32.10 14.91 -25.91
CA GLN A 132 31.21 14.91 -24.76
C GLN A 132 29.72 14.77 -25.14
N LYS A 133 29.39 13.76 -25.91
CA LYS A 133 28.03 13.51 -26.41
C LYS A 133 27.74 12.04 -26.65
N VAL A 134 26.44 11.72 -26.60
CA VAL A 134 25.95 10.39 -27.01
C VAL A 134 26.11 10.22 -28.52
N THR A 135 26.62 9.08 -28.94
CA THR A 135 26.86 8.73 -30.34
C THR A 135 26.39 7.30 -30.67
N GLU A 136 26.62 6.87 -31.91
CA GLU A 136 26.23 5.56 -32.40
C GLU A 136 27.07 4.45 -31.79
N VAL A 137 26.41 3.34 -31.39
CA VAL A 137 27.05 2.13 -30.83
C VAL A 137 28.06 1.54 -31.80
N SER A 138 27.81 1.65 -33.11
CA SER A 138 28.74 1.17 -34.15
C SER A 138 30.11 1.87 -34.19
N LYS A 139 30.25 2.99 -33.47
CA LYS A 139 31.49 3.79 -33.37
C LYS A 139 32.34 3.45 -32.14
N ILE A 140 31.92 2.52 -31.31
CA ILE A 140 32.69 2.12 -30.12
C ILE A 140 34.04 1.58 -30.54
N ASP A 141 35.10 2.25 -30.09
CA ASP A 141 36.49 1.91 -30.37
C ASP A 141 37.27 1.52 -29.10
N ASN A 142 36.65 1.67 -27.91
CA ASN A 142 37.27 1.47 -26.59
C ASN A 142 38.55 2.30 -26.36
N GLN A 143 38.69 3.44 -27.06
CA GLN A 143 39.78 4.40 -26.89
C GLN A 143 39.21 5.81 -26.61
N THR A 144 38.25 6.24 -27.39
CA THR A 144 37.61 7.54 -27.28
C THR A 144 36.08 7.42 -27.21
N ILE A 145 35.52 6.34 -27.71
CA ILE A 145 34.08 6.06 -27.71
C ILE A 145 33.81 4.76 -26.97
N PHE A 146 33.03 4.84 -25.90
CA PHE A 146 32.79 3.77 -24.95
C PHE A 146 31.31 3.41 -24.83
N PRO A 147 30.96 2.18 -24.43
CA PRO A 147 29.58 1.78 -24.19
C PRO A 147 28.98 2.46 -22.95
N LEU A 148 27.75 2.94 -23.06
CA LEU A 148 26.95 3.41 -21.91
C LEU A 148 26.30 2.24 -21.18
N GLU A 149 25.98 2.44 -19.89
CA GLU A 149 25.22 1.48 -19.07
C GLU A 149 23.86 1.17 -19.72
N LEU A 150 23.52 -0.12 -19.82
CA LEU A 150 22.29 -0.59 -20.44
C LEU A 150 21.12 -0.74 -19.46
N CYS A 151 21.40 -0.79 -18.15
CA CYS A 151 20.38 -0.82 -17.13
C CYS A 151 19.86 0.59 -16.82
N THR A 152 18.65 0.66 -16.32
CA THR A 152 18.07 1.89 -15.76
C THR A 152 17.94 1.82 -14.26
N MET A 153 17.77 2.96 -13.60
CA MET A 153 17.43 3.00 -12.18
C MET A 153 16.04 2.38 -11.96
N PRO A 154 15.76 1.83 -10.77
CA PRO A 154 14.42 1.34 -10.49
C PRO A 154 13.40 2.47 -10.50
N GLY A 155 12.14 2.15 -10.82
CA GLY A 155 11.06 3.14 -10.92
C GLY A 155 10.83 3.98 -9.66
N PHE A 156 11.29 3.52 -8.49
CA PHE A 156 11.24 4.30 -7.25
C PHE A 156 12.35 5.36 -7.12
N ALA A 157 13.35 5.41 -8.00
CA ALA A 157 14.42 6.39 -7.91
C ALA A 157 13.88 7.83 -7.96
N GLY A 158 13.10 8.16 -8.97
CA GLY A 158 12.45 9.46 -9.08
C GLY A 158 11.35 9.66 -8.05
N SER A 159 10.49 8.65 -7.82
CA SER A 159 9.38 8.77 -6.88
C SER A 159 9.80 8.90 -5.42
N SER A 160 11.04 8.55 -5.08
CA SER A 160 11.54 8.69 -3.70
C SER A 160 11.69 10.14 -3.25
N ALA A 161 11.90 11.09 -4.16
CA ALA A 161 12.12 12.51 -3.87
C ALA A 161 11.14 13.43 -4.62
N TYR A 162 10.03 12.91 -5.16
CA TYR A 162 9.11 13.68 -6.00
C TYR A 162 8.52 14.92 -5.28
N TYR A 163 8.29 14.83 -3.96
CA TYR A 163 7.74 15.92 -3.16
C TYR A 163 8.65 17.16 -3.16
N LEU A 164 9.97 17.00 -3.25
CA LEU A 164 10.91 18.12 -3.39
C LEU A 164 10.72 18.81 -4.75
N ARG A 165 10.56 18.02 -5.82
CA ARG A 165 10.29 18.58 -7.16
C ARG A 165 8.94 19.31 -7.21
N TYR A 166 7.93 18.85 -6.47
CA TYR A 166 6.64 19.57 -6.37
C TYR A 166 6.75 20.95 -5.70
N MET A 167 7.73 21.14 -4.80
CA MET A 167 7.97 22.45 -4.19
C MET A 167 8.48 23.47 -5.22
N ASP A 168 9.25 23.01 -6.22
CA ASP A 168 9.90 23.86 -7.21
C ASP A 168 9.85 23.22 -8.63
N PRO A 169 8.66 23.08 -9.22
CA PRO A 169 8.46 22.23 -10.41
C PRO A 169 9.05 22.80 -11.69
N ARG A 170 9.38 24.09 -11.73
CA ARG A 170 9.92 24.80 -12.90
C ARG A 170 11.42 25.08 -12.82
N ASN A 171 12.07 24.58 -11.79
CA ASN A 171 13.51 24.77 -11.61
C ASN A 171 14.28 23.84 -12.56
N ASP A 172 15.04 24.41 -13.48
CA ASP A 172 15.87 23.70 -14.46
C ASP A 172 17.33 23.54 -14.01
N LYS A 173 17.70 24.07 -12.83
CA LYS A 173 19.08 24.09 -12.33
C LYS A 173 19.31 23.18 -11.15
N ALA A 174 18.29 22.92 -10.35
CA ALA A 174 18.37 22.09 -9.14
C ALA A 174 17.09 21.29 -8.94
N LEU A 175 17.16 20.25 -8.12
CA LEU A 175 15.99 19.47 -7.69
C LEU A 175 14.97 20.38 -6.98
N VAL A 176 15.45 21.27 -6.12
CA VAL A 176 14.71 22.31 -5.43
C VAL A 176 15.69 23.45 -5.11
N ALA A 177 15.27 24.71 -5.25
CA ALA A 177 16.08 25.85 -4.83
C ALA A 177 16.11 25.93 -3.30
N LYS A 178 17.23 26.40 -2.76
CA LYS A 178 17.45 26.43 -1.30
C LYS A 178 16.43 27.28 -0.57
N ASP A 179 16.09 28.44 -1.09
CA ASP A 179 15.10 29.36 -0.51
C ASP A 179 13.68 28.77 -0.56
N VAL A 180 13.36 27.99 -1.59
CA VAL A 180 12.09 27.27 -1.71
C VAL A 180 12.02 26.12 -0.70
N ASP A 181 13.11 25.34 -0.55
CA ASP A 181 13.21 24.29 0.46
C ASP A 181 13.12 24.85 1.88
N GLU A 182 13.82 25.94 2.18
CA GLU A 182 13.76 26.64 3.47
C GLU A 182 12.35 27.21 3.77
N TYR A 183 11.58 27.60 2.76
CA TYR A 183 10.20 28.08 2.90
C TYR A 183 9.22 26.93 3.19
N TRP A 184 9.23 25.87 2.37
CA TRP A 184 8.28 24.75 2.51
C TRP A 184 8.70 23.76 3.59
N ARG A 185 10.01 23.55 3.76
CA ARG A 185 10.61 22.58 4.70
C ARG A 185 10.07 21.15 4.44
N ASN A 186 9.96 20.35 5.49
CA ASN A 186 9.36 19.03 5.39
C ASN A 186 7.83 19.10 5.21
N VAL A 187 7.26 18.10 4.53
CA VAL A 187 5.83 18.03 4.22
C VAL A 187 5.00 17.97 5.51
N ASP A 188 4.02 18.86 5.65
CA ASP A 188 3.21 18.95 6.87
C ASP A 188 2.34 17.73 7.11
N LEU A 189 1.76 17.16 6.04
CA LEU A 189 0.89 16.00 6.08
C LEU A 189 1.13 15.13 4.84
N TYR A 190 1.48 13.88 5.07
CA TYR A 190 1.68 12.88 4.04
C TYR A 190 0.72 11.72 4.22
N ILE A 191 -0.13 11.47 3.22
CA ILE A 191 -1.16 10.43 3.27
C ILE A 191 -0.90 9.43 2.16
N GLY A 192 -0.84 8.13 2.51
CA GLY A 192 -0.63 7.05 1.56
C GLY A 192 -0.97 5.69 2.14
N GLY A 193 -1.26 4.71 1.27
CA GLY A 193 -1.62 3.36 1.70
C GLY A 193 -0.48 2.64 2.43
N THR A 194 -0.84 1.71 3.29
CA THR A 194 0.10 0.88 4.07
C THR A 194 0.98 0.00 3.20
N GLU A 195 0.60 -0.29 1.95
CA GLU A 195 1.40 -1.03 0.98
C GLU A 195 2.71 -0.33 0.61
N HIS A 196 2.80 0.98 0.84
CA HIS A 196 4.01 1.77 0.59
C HIS A 196 5.01 1.77 1.76
N ALA A 197 4.66 1.17 2.91
CA ALA A 197 5.48 1.18 4.12
C ALA A 197 6.86 0.53 3.93
N THR A 198 6.93 -0.56 3.15
CA THR A 198 8.17 -1.31 2.87
C THR A 198 8.87 -0.89 1.57
N GLY A 199 8.32 0.05 0.83
CA GLY A 199 8.86 0.56 -0.42
C GLY A 199 9.08 2.06 -0.35
N HIS A 200 8.16 2.83 -0.93
CA HIS A 200 8.27 4.28 -1.09
C HIS A 200 8.61 5.04 0.20
N LEU A 201 8.00 4.70 1.34
CA LEU A 201 8.25 5.43 2.60
C LEU A 201 9.69 5.23 3.12
N ILE A 202 10.24 4.01 2.99
CA ILE A 202 11.65 3.75 3.34
C ILE A 202 12.57 4.51 2.39
N TYR A 203 12.33 4.44 1.08
CA TYR A 203 13.20 5.08 0.10
C TYR A 203 13.12 6.60 0.15
N SER A 204 11.94 7.19 0.33
CA SER A 204 11.81 8.65 0.47
C SER A 204 12.54 9.17 1.70
N ARG A 205 12.45 8.46 2.83
CA ARG A 205 13.20 8.81 4.04
C ARG A 205 14.71 8.65 3.86
N PHE A 206 15.15 7.57 3.20
CA PHE A 206 16.56 7.34 2.91
C PHE A 206 17.13 8.44 2.01
N TRP A 207 16.45 8.77 0.91
CA TRP A 207 16.85 9.85 0.00
C TRP A 207 16.89 11.20 0.69
N ASN A 208 15.88 11.53 1.49
CA ASN A 208 15.86 12.80 2.21
C ASN A 208 17.04 12.95 3.17
N LYS A 209 17.36 11.91 3.94
CA LYS A 209 18.52 11.91 4.84
C LYS A 209 19.84 12.02 4.08
N PHE A 210 19.97 11.36 2.95
CA PHE A 210 21.13 11.48 2.08
C PHE A 210 21.29 12.92 1.53
N LEU A 211 20.20 13.52 1.04
CA LEU A 211 20.20 14.89 0.57
C LEU A 211 20.46 15.90 1.70
N PHE A 212 20.00 15.62 2.91
CA PHE A 212 20.30 16.41 4.10
C PHE A 212 21.80 16.34 4.44
N ASP A 213 22.41 15.17 4.42
CA ASP A 213 23.85 14.98 4.65
C ASP A 213 24.70 15.74 3.62
N LEU A 214 24.21 15.89 2.38
CA LEU A 214 24.83 16.71 1.33
C LEU A 214 24.51 18.22 1.44
N GLY A 215 23.66 18.65 2.39
CA GLY A 215 23.26 20.04 2.55
C GLY A 215 22.34 20.56 1.44
N ILE A 216 21.68 19.68 0.71
CA ILE A 216 20.74 20.03 -0.38
C ILE A 216 19.36 20.39 0.17
N VAL A 217 18.91 19.71 1.23
CA VAL A 217 17.64 19.97 1.92
C VAL A 217 17.90 20.40 3.37
N CYS A 218 17.01 21.21 3.92
CA CYS A 218 17.16 21.81 5.25
C CYS A 218 16.63 20.94 6.40
N GLU A 219 15.85 19.89 6.12
CA GLU A 219 15.27 19.01 7.12
C GLU A 219 15.74 17.57 6.97
N GLU A 220 16.06 16.91 8.09
CA GLU A 220 16.49 15.51 8.11
C GLU A 220 15.34 14.54 7.78
N GLU A 221 14.14 14.82 8.27
CA GLU A 221 12.96 13.97 8.04
C GLU A 221 12.03 14.59 6.98
N PRO A 222 11.55 13.80 6.01
CA PRO A 222 10.76 14.33 4.89
C PRO A 222 9.35 14.77 5.28
N PHE A 223 8.74 14.13 6.29
CA PHE A 223 7.34 14.31 6.64
C PHE A 223 7.17 14.61 8.12
N LYS A 224 6.37 15.65 8.46
CA LYS A 224 6.00 15.97 9.85
C LYS A 224 4.97 15.02 10.40
N LYS A 225 3.98 14.67 9.58
CA LYS A 225 2.90 13.75 9.94
C LYS A 225 2.62 12.80 8.79
N LEU A 226 2.61 11.50 9.11
CA LEU A 226 2.29 10.43 8.18
C LEU A 226 0.99 9.76 8.61
N ILE A 227 0.06 9.59 7.68
CA ILE A 227 -1.16 8.82 7.86
C ILE A 227 -1.20 7.73 6.78
N ASN A 228 -1.26 6.48 7.20
CA ASN A 228 -1.43 5.36 6.31
C ASN A 228 -2.90 4.89 6.34
N GLN A 229 -3.58 4.97 5.18
CA GLN A 229 -4.91 4.41 5.07
C GLN A 229 -4.86 2.89 5.17
N GLY A 230 -5.85 2.33 5.87
CA GLY A 230 -6.11 0.90 5.84
C GLY A 230 -6.59 0.45 4.46
N MET A 231 -6.36 -0.82 4.13
CA MET A 231 -6.79 -1.38 2.85
C MET A 231 -8.27 -1.69 2.85
N ILE A 232 -8.94 -1.46 1.71
CA ILE A 232 -10.26 -2.03 1.45
C ILE A 232 -10.04 -3.48 1.02
N GLN A 233 -10.60 -4.41 1.80
CA GLN A 233 -10.44 -5.84 1.60
C GLN A 233 -11.62 -6.40 0.83
N GLY A 234 -11.38 -7.47 0.06
CA GLY A 234 -12.42 -8.20 -0.63
C GLY A 234 -13.08 -9.24 0.27
N ARG A 235 -14.31 -9.53 -0.01
CA ARG A 235 -14.97 -10.73 0.49
C ARG A 235 -14.76 -11.84 -0.51
N SER A 236 -13.90 -12.79 -0.19
CA SER A 236 -13.71 -14.00 -1.00
C SER A 236 -14.83 -14.99 -0.70
N ASN A 237 -15.35 -15.64 -1.73
CA ASN A 237 -16.29 -16.74 -1.60
C ASN A 237 -15.62 -18.05 -1.98
N PHE A 238 -16.04 -19.13 -1.33
CA PHE A 238 -15.47 -20.46 -1.52
C PHE A 238 -16.54 -21.47 -1.88
N VAL A 239 -16.21 -22.31 -2.85
CA VAL A 239 -16.88 -23.57 -3.10
C VAL A 239 -15.97 -24.71 -2.61
N TYR A 240 -16.54 -25.81 -2.17
CA TYR A 240 -15.81 -26.92 -1.57
C TYR A 240 -15.86 -28.15 -2.49
N ARG A 241 -14.75 -28.43 -3.16
CA ARG A 241 -14.60 -29.55 -4.06
C ARG A 241 -14.31 -30.83 -3.26
N ILE A 242 -15.07 -31.88 -3.46
CA ILE A 242 -14.78 -33.20 -2.88
C ILE A 242 -13.53 -33.75 -3.56
N ASN A 243 -12.51 -34.13 -2.78
CA ASN A 243 -11.21 -34.53 -3.28
C ASN A 243 -11.30 -35.66 -4.29
N GLY A 244 -10.54 -35.56 -5.38
CA GLY A 244 -10.52 -36.56 -6.45
C GLY A 244 -11.76 -36.62 -7.37
N THR A 245 -12.71 -35.67 -7.23
CA THR A 245 -13.94 -35.62 -8.02
C THR A 245 -14.19 -34.24 -8.66
N ASN A 246 -15.22 -34.15 -9.51
CA ASN A 246 -15.78 -32.86 -9.97
C ASN A 246 -17.12 -32.58 -9.26
N LYS A 247 -17.25 -32.95 -7.98
CA LYS A 247 -18.41 -32.70 -7.15
C LYS A 247 -18.12 -31.63 -6.11
N PHE A 248 -19.05 -30.73 -5.89
CA PHE A 248 -18.96 -29.61 -4.97
C PHE A 248 -20.04 -29.71 -3.90
N VAL A 249 -19.64 -29.62 -2.63
CA VAL A 249 -20.55 -29.73 -1.48
C VAL A 249 -20.78 -28.38 -0.84
N SER A 250 -22.02 -28.08 -0.48
CA SER A 250 -22.44 -26.88 0.19
C SER A 250 -21.78 -26.72 1.58
N LEU A 251 -21.60 -25.48 2.04
CA LEU A 251 -20.83 -25.11 3.22
C LEU A 251 -21.13 -25.96 4.46
N ASN A 252 -22.39 -26.13 4.84
CA ASN A 252 -22.76 -26.81 6.08
C ASN A 252 -22.67 -28.35 6.00
N LEU A 253 -22.51 -28.89 4.80
CA LEU A 253 -22.33 -30.31 4.56
C LEU A 253 -20.88 -30.72 4.37
N LYS A 254 -19.93 -29.75 4.25
CA LYS A 254 -18.53 -30.00 3.91
C LYS A 254 -17.81 -30.93 4.87
N ASP A 255 -18.15 -30.90 6.16
CA ASP A 255 -17.48 -31.70 7.20
C ASP A 255 -17.78 -33.20 7.08
N GLN A 256 -18.72 -33.63 6.20
CA GLN A 256 -19.01 -35.02 5.87
C GLN A 256 -18.10 -35.57 4.78
N TYR A 257 -17.22 -34.76 4.18
CA TYR A 257 -16.38 -35.10 3.05
C TYR A 257 -14.95 -34.56 3.23
N GLU A 258 -14.00 -35.19 2.58
CA GLU A 258 -12.68 -34.60 2.42
C GLU A 258 -12.74 -33.56 1.27
N VAL A 259 -12.58 -32.29 1.57
CA VAL A 259 -12.79 -31.22 0.60
C VAL A 259 -11.59 -30.27 0.48
N THR A 260 -11.44 -29.72 -0.71
CA THR A 260 -10.52 -28.59 -0.97
C THR A 260 -11.35 -27.33 -1.25
N PRO A 261 -11.15 -26.23 -0.48
CA PRO A 261 -11.78 -24.96 -0.77
C PRO A 261 -11.18 -24.33 -2.04
N ILE A 262 -12.05 -23.81 -2.90
CA ILE A 262 -11.67 -23.12 -4.14
C ILE A 262 -12.33 -21.76 -4.16
N HIS A 263 -11.55 -20.69 -4.40
CA HIS A 263 -12.09 -19.36 -4.60
C HIS A 263 -13.00 -19.30 -5.82
N VAL A 264 -14.12 -18.61 -5.68
CA VAL A 264 -15.10 -18.43 -6.74
C VAL A 264 -15.34 -16.94 -6.99
N ASP A 265 -15.62 -16.58 -8.23
CA ASP A 265 -15.86 -15.19 -8.61
C ASP A 265 -17.03 -14.59 -7.81
N VAL A 266 -16.80 -13.43 -7.20
CA VAL A 266 -17.80 -12.74 -6.37
C VAL A 266 -19.05 -12.35 -7.18
N ASN A 267 -18.93 -12.20 -8.50
CA ASN A 267 -20.04 -11.81 -9.36
C ASN A 267 -21.05 -12.95 -9.62
N ILE A 268 -20.69 -14.21 -9.34
CA ILE A 268 -21.59 -15.37 -9.47
C ILE A 268 -22.07 -15.90 -8.11
N VAL A 269 -21.88 -15.10 -7.04
CA VAL A 269 -22.39 -15.40 -5.69
C VAL A 269 -23.25 -14.24 -5.21
N SER A 270 -24.45 -14.50 -4.77
CA SER A 270 -25.36 -13.48 -4.23
C SER A 270 -25.92 -13.94 -2.89
N ASN A 271 -25.72 -13.14 -1.82
CA ASN A 271 -26.14 -13.48 -0.46
C ASN A 271 -25.70 -14.91 -0.04
N ASP A 272 -24.44 -15.24 -0.30
CA ASP A 272 -23.80 -16.54 -0.06
C ASP A 272 -24.32 -17.70 -0.92
N LEU A 273 -25.25 -17.45 -1.81
CA LEU A 273 -25.79 -18.46 -2.73
C LEU A 273 -25.04 -18.41 -4.06
N LEU A 274 -24.54 -19.58 -4.48
CA LEU A 274 -23.88 -19.76 -5.77
C LEU A 274 -24.93 -19.80 -6.90
N ASP A 275 -24.67 -19.05 -7.95
CA ASP A 275 -25.29 -19.27 -9.25
C ASP A 275 -24.61 -20.49 -9.93
N ILE A 276 -25.26 -21.65 -9.83
CA ILE A 276 -24.71 -22.94 -10.30
C ILE A 276 -24.50 -22.93 -11.82
N GLU A 277 -25.41 -22.34 -12.58
CA GLU A 277 -25.28 -22.28 -14.05
C GLU A 277 -24.15 -21.33 -14.46
N ALA A 278 -24.03 -20.18 -13.82
CA ALA A 278 -22.91 -19.30 -14.02
C ALA A 278 -21.57 -19.93 -13.64
N PHE A 279 -21.53 -20.71 -12.55
CA PHE A 279 -20.33 -21.44 -12.12
C PHE A 279 -19.91 -22.51 -13.13
N LYS A 280 -20.84 -23.30 -13.66
CA LYS A 280 -20.55 -24.30 -14.71
C LYS A 280 -19.96 -23.65 -15.96
N ASN A 281 -20.44 -22.47 -16.30
CA ASN A 281 -19.97 -21.73 -17.48
C ASN A 281 -18.73 -20.87 -17.22
N TRP A 282 -18.31 -20.71 -15.96
CA TRP A 282 -17.19 -19.86 -15.58
C TRP A 282 -15.84 -20.40 -16.08
N ARG A 283 -15.68 -21.74 -16.03
CA ARG A 283 -14.47 -22.42 -16.54
C ARG A 283 -14.82 -23.77 -17.17
N PRO A 284 -14.13 -24.15 -18.26
CA PRO A 284 -14.40 -25.40 -18.94
C PRO A 284 -14.34 -26.64 -18.04
N GLU A 285 -13.47 -26.65 -17.03
CA GLU A 285 -13.31 -27.75 -16.07
C GLU A 285 -14.51 -27.96 -15.16
N TYR A 286 -15.44 -27.00 -15.11
CA TYR A 286 -16.65 -27.08 -14.25
C TYR A 286 -17.94 -27.35 -15.03
N ASN A 287 -17.88 -27.51 -16.35
CA ASN A 287 -19.08 -27.72 -17.17
C ASN A 287 -19.91 -28.93 -16.70
N ASP A 288 -19.23 -30.02 -16.28
CA ASP A 288 -19.86 -31.23 -15.79
C ASP A 288 -19.89 -31.33 -14.25
N ALA A 289 -19.75 -30.20 -13.56
CA ALA A 289 -19.74 -30.16 -12.10
C ALA A 289 -21.08 -30.63 -11.51
N GLU A 290 -21.02 -31.52 -10.50
CA GLU A 290 -22.15 -31.95 -9.71
C GLU A 290 -22.16 -31.27 -8.34
N PHE A 291 -23.35 -31.09 -7.76
CA PHE A 291 -23.51 -30.35 -6.52
C PHE A 291 -24.29 -31.11 -5.48
N VAL A 292 -23.75 -31.13 -4.24
CA VAL A 292 -24.47 -31.59 -3.05
C VAL A 292 -25.05 -30.36 -2.37
N LEU A 293 -26.37 -30.23 -2.45
CA LEU A 293 -27.12 -29.05 -2.08
C LEU A 293 -27.73 -29.14 -0.68
N GLU A 294 -27.94 -27.99 -0.06
CA GLU A 294 -28.74 -27.80 1.16
C GLU A 294 -30.09 -27.20 0.76
N ASP A 295 -31.19 -27.90 1.03
CA ASP A 295 -32.55 -27.46 0.67
C ASP A 295 -32.68 -26.96 -0.77
N GLY A 296 -31.98 -27.60 -1.71
CA GLY A 296 -31.99 -27.24 -3.13
C GLY A 296 -31.10 -26.03 -3.48
N LYS A 297 -30.28 -25.53 -2.57
CA LYS A 297 -29.37 -24.39 -2.76
C LYS A 297 -27.93 -24.74 -2.47
N TYR A 298 -26.99 -24.09 -3.10
CA TYR A 298 -25.58 -24.18 -2.78
C TYR A 298 -25.14 -22.95 -2.00
N ILE A 299 -24.71 -23.14 -0.76
CA ILE A 299 -24.23 -22.08 0.13
C ILE A 299 -22.69 -22.09 0.06
N CYS A 300 -22.11 -20.95 -0.30
CA CYS A 300 -20.67 -20.71 -0.32
C CYS A 300 -20.13 -20.40 1.08
N GLY A 301 -18.89 -20.78 1.32
CA GLY A 301 -18.12 -20.19 2.42
C GLY A 301 -17.62 -18.81 2.05
N TRP A 302 -17.12 -18.05 3.03
CA TRP A 302 -16.53 -16.74 2.78
C TRP A 302 -15.43 -16.40 3.79
N ALA A 303 -14.52 -15.52 3.37
CA ALA A 303 -13.52 -14.91 4.24
C ALA A 303 -13.21 -13.49 3.75
N VAL A 304 -12.74 -12.65 4.67
CA VAL A 304 -12.23 -11.31 4.31
C VAL A 304 -10.75 -11.43 3.99
N GLU A 305 -10.37 -11.09 2.77
CA GLU A 305 -9.01 -11.22 2.26
C GLU A 305 -8.59 -9.97 1.48
N LYS A 306 -7.30 -9.84 1.19
CA LYS A 306 -6.80 -8.81 0.28
C LYS A 306 -7.45 -9.00 -1.09
N MET A 307 -7.93 -7.90 -1.71
CA MET A 307 -8.43 -7.94 -3.08
C MET A 307 -7.31 -8.32 -4.05
N SER A 308 -7.53 -9.37 -4.83
CA SER A 308 -6.62 -9.76 -5.90
C SER A 308 -7.36 -10.52 -7.01
N LYS A 309 -6.84 -10.44 -8.23
CA LYS A 309 -7.40 -11.16 -9.39
C LYS A 309 -7.38 -12.68 -9.18
N SER A 310 -6.37 -13.21 -8.48
CA SER A 310 -6.24 -14.65 -8.20
C SER A 310 -7.24 -15.17 -7.17
N MET A 311 -7.80 -14.30 -6.34
CA MET A 311 -8.83 -14.62 -5.34
C MET A 311 -10.25 -14.34 -5.84
N PHE A 312 -10.41 -13.80 -7.05
CA PHE A 312 -11.70 -13.49 -7.68
C PHE A 312 -12.64 -12.64 -6.81
N ASN A 313 -12.06 -11.79 -5.96
CA ASN A 313 -12.77 -10.96 -4.98
C ASN A 313 -12.62 -9.46 -5.25
N VAL A 314 -12.22 -9.09 -6.47
CA VAL A 314 -12.03 -7.69 -6.86
C VAL A 314 -13.38 -7.06 -7.21
N VAL A 315 -13.66 -5.91 -6.62
CA VAL A 315 -14.77 -5.04 -7.00
C VAL A 315 -14.25 -4.01 -8.01
N ASN A 316 -14.86 -3.97 -9.19
CA ASN A 316 -14.48 -3.01 -10.23
C ASN A 316 -15.16 -1.65 -9.95
N PRO A 317 -14.40 -0.57 -9.73
CA PRO A 317 -14.95 0.77 -9.51
C PRO A 317 -15.85 1.25 -10.65
N ASP A 318 -15.53 0.93 -11.92
CA ASP A 318 -16.34 1.36 -13.06
C ASP A 318 -17.77 0.83 -13.00
N MET A 319 -17.94 -0.44 -12.62
CA MET A 319 -19.28 -1.03 -12.43
C MET A 319 -20.06 -0.37 -11.30
N ILE A 320 -19.37 0.01 -10.24
CA ILE A 320 -20.02 0.72 -9.11
C ILE A 320 -20.41 2.13 -9.51
N VAL A 321 -19.54 2.83 -10.24
CA VAL A 321 -19.82 4.19 -10.76
C VAL A 321 -20.99 4.16 -11.75
N GLU A 322 -21.04 3.18 -12.64
CA GLU A 322 -22.15 3.03 -13.59
C GLU A 322 -23.49 2.79 -12.87
N LYS A 323 -23.48 1.98 -11.82
CA LYS A 323 -24.70 1.63 -11.08
C LYS A 323 -25.16 2.69 -10.09
N TYR A 324 -24.24 3.33 -9.37
CA TYR A 324 -24.52 4.18 -8.21
C TYR A 324 -24.07 5.64 -8.37
N GLY A 325 -23.20 5.92 -9.33
CA GLY A 325 -22.54 7.22 -9.49
C GLY A 325 -21.25 7.36 -8.69
N ALA A 326 -20.35 8.21 -9.17
CA ALA A 326 -19.03 8.44 -8.57
C ALA A 326 -19.12 9.03 -7.16
N ASP A 327 -20.06 9.95 -6.91
CA ASP A 327 -20.23 10.56 -5.59
C ASP A 327 -20.64 9.54 -4.53
N THR A 328 -21.48 8.56 -4.91
CA THR A 328 -21.86 7.47 -4.01
C THR A 328 -20.65 6.60 -3.65
N LEU A 329 -19.83 6.24 -4.64
CA LEU A 329 -18.60 5.45 -4.41
C LEU A 329 -17.65 6.19 -3.47
N ARG A 330 -17.31 7.44 -3.77
CA ARG A 330 -16.38 8.26 -2.98
C ARG A 330 -16.83 8.42 -1.52
N LEU A 331 -18.12 8.78 -1.32
CA LEU A 331 -18.69 8.87 0.03
C LEU A 331 -18.69 7.53 0.76
N TYR A 332 -18.98 6.44 0.04
CA TYR A 332 -19.02 5.12 0.64
C TYR A 332 -17.65 4.66 1.10
N GLU A 333 -16.58 4.88 0.33
CA GLU A 333 -15.21 4.56 0.72
C GLU A 333 -14.79 5.27 2.02
N MET A 334 -15.17 6.54 2.17
CA MET A 334 -14.93 7.31 3.40
C MET A 334 -15.84 6.89 4.56
N PHE A 335 -17.05 6.39 4.26
CA PHE A 335 -18.02 5.95 5.26
C PHE A 335 -17.72 4.58 5.87
N LEU A 336 -17.03 3.70 5.17
CA LEU A 336 -16.76 2.30 5.56
C LEU A 336 -16.19 2.14 6.98
N GLY A 337 -15.44 3.12 7.48
CA GLY A 337 -14.84 3.07 8.83
C GLY A 337 -13.68 4.05 9.00
N PRO A 338 -12.99 3.99 10.15
CA PRO A 338 -11.83 4.83 10.43
C PRO A 338 -10.76 4.71 9.33
N LEU A 339 -10.14 5.83 8.95
CA LEU A 339 -9.23 5.91 7.80
C LEU A 339 -8.06 4.92 7.88
N GLU A 340 -7.45 4.75 9.05
CA GLU A 340 -6.25 3.92 9.25
C GLU A 340 -6.53 2.41 9.37
N GLN A 341 -7.81 2.02 9.47
CA GLN A 341 -8.19 0.62 9.62
C GLN A 341 -8.50 -0.03 8.28
N SER A 342 -8.05 -1.28 8.11
CA SER A 342 -8.50 -2.10 6.98
C SER A 342 -9.95 -2.51 7.17
N LYS A 343 -10.72 -2.52 6.08
CA LYS A 343 -12.17 -2.69 6.08
C LYS A 343 -12.61 -3.62 4.97
N PRO A 344 -13.55 -4.55 5.23
CA PRO A 344 -14.15 -5.32 4.15
C PRO A 344 -15.07 -4.43 3.30
N TRP A 345 -15.03 -4.61 1.99
CA TRP A 345 -16.03 -4.06 1.09
C TRP A 345 -17.37 -4.81 1.29
N ASP A 346 -18.44 -4.06 1.46
CA ASP A 346 -19.81 -4.59 1.49
C ASP A 346 -20.66 -3.89 0.43
N THR A 347 -20.97 -4.62 -0.63
CA THR A 347 -21.78 -4.09 -1.74
C THR A 347 -23.20 -3.69 -1.29
N ASN A 348 -23.75 -4.28 -0.23
CA ASN A 348 -25.06 -3.91 0.29
C ASN A 348 -25.04 -2.60 1.09
N GLY A 349 -23.90 -2.25 1.69
CA GLY A 349 -23.75 -1.03 2.48
C GLY A 349 -23.80 0.25 1.64
N ILE A 350 -23.43 0.19 0.36
CA ILE A 350 -23.42 1.36 -0.54
C ILE A 350 -24.81 1.92 -0.81
N ASP A 351 -25.86 1.09 -0.76
CA ASP A 351 -27.23 1.50 -0.93
C ASP A 351 -27.66 2.54 0.12
N GLY A 352 -27.11 2.48 1.32
CA GLY A 352 -27.36 3.46 2.38
C GLY A 352 -26.88 4.86 2.00
N VAL A 353 -25.68 4.95 1.45
CA VAL A 353 -25.09 6.21 0.97
C VAL A 353 -25.82 6.73 -0.25
N HIS A 354 -26.18 5.85 -1.19
CA HIS A 354 -26.93 6.25 -2.38
C HIS A 354 -28.30 6.84 -2.02
N ARG A 355 -29.02 6.21 -1.07
CA ARG A 355 -30.30 6.76 -0.56
C ARG A 355 -30.10 8.09 0.16
N PHE A 356 -29.00 8.28 0.87
CA PHE A 356 -28.66 9.56 1.49
C PHE A 356 -28.52 10.67 0.44
N LEU A 357 -27.77 10.44 -0.64
CA LEU A 357 -27.60 11.42 -1.73
C LEU A 357 -28.94 11.75 -2.41
N LYS A 358 -29.78 10.75 -2.66
CA LYS A 358 -31.14 10.98 -3.18
C LYS A 358 -32.01 11.83 -2.24
N LYS A 359 -31.89 11.60 -0.95
CA LYS A 359 -32.61 12.37 0.06
C LYS A 359 -32.10 13.81 0.15
N LEU A 360 -30.76 14.00 0.07
CA LEU A 360 -30.15 15.31 -0.03
C LEU A 360 -30.65 16.07 -1.27
N TRP A 361 -30.65 15.41 -2.44
CA TRP A 361 -31.19 15.97 -3.67
C TRP A 361 -32.65 16.42 -3.50
N GLY A 362 -33.44 15.61 -2.82
CA GLY A 362 -34.85 15.92 -2.52
C GLY A 362 -35.08 17.20 -1.69
N LEU A 363 -34.09 17.64 -0.86
CA LEU A 363 -34.14 18.90 -0.14
C LEU A 363 -34.11 20.13 -1.08
N PHE A 364 -33.42 19.98 -2.22
CA PHE A 364 -33.26 21.07 -3.19
C PHE A 364 -34.34 21.07 -4.27
N PHE A 365 -34.74 19.90 -4.75
CA PHE A 365 -35.62 19.77 -5.93
C PHE A 365 -36.98 19.15 -5.60
N GLY A 366 -37.17 18.57 -4.41
CA GLY A 366 -38.39 17.84 -4.09
C GLY A 366 -38.60 16.65 -5.06
N ASN A 367 -39.80 16.58 -5.61
CA ASN A 367 -40.16 15.60 -6.64
C ASN A 367 -40.22 16.23 -8.05
N THR A 368 -39.56 17.35 -8.25
CA THR A 368 -39.56 18.12 -9.51
C THR A 368 -38.11 18.34 -9.98
N ASP A 369 -37.94 18.74 -11.24
CA ASP A 369 -36.66 19.15 -11.79
C ASP A 369 -36.37 20.66 -11.54
N THR A 370 -37.21 21.33 -10.76
CA THR A 370 -37.08 22.77 -10.47
C THR A 370 -36.61 22.95 -9.04
N LEU A 371 -35.63 23.85 -8.87
CA LEU A 371 -35.07 24.21 -7.57
C LEU A 371 -36.15 24.75 -6.63
N GLN A 372 -36.32 24.13 -5.47
CA GLN A 372 -37.35 24.44 -4.46
C GLN A 372 -36.79 25.29 -3.30
N VAL A 373 -35.62 25.89 -3.45
CA VAL A 373 -34.95 26.67 -2.41
C VAL A 373 -35.56 28.05 -2.29
N THR A 374 -35.78 28.52 -1.05
CA THR A 374 -36.42 29.81 -0.73
C THR A 374 -35.48 30.71 0.11
N ASP A 375 -35.69 31.99 0.06
CA ASP A 375 -34.93 32.98 0.84
C ASP A 375 -35.65 33.34 2.18
N ALA A 376 -36.54 32.49 2.65
CA ALA A 376 -37.22 32.68 3.93
C ALA A 376 -36.24 32.49 5.10
N GLU A 377 -36.49 33.17 6.21
CA GLU A 377 -35.67 33.08 7.42
C GLU A 377 -35.71 31.68 8.02
N PRO A 378 -34.53 31.16 8.44
CA PRO A 378 -34.46 29.86 9.10
C PRO A 378 -35.10 29.85 10.48
N THR A 379 -35.64 28.70 10.84
CA THR A 379 -36.08 28.47 12.22
C THR A 379 -34.91 28.15 13.15
N ALA A 380 -35.14 28.29 14.47
CA ALA A 380 -34.15 27.95 15.48
C ALA A 380 -33.69 26.47 15.41
N ASP A 381 -34.62 25.55 15.09
CA ASP A 381 -34.29 24.11 14.98
C ASP A 381 -33.48 23.81 13.71
N GLU A 382 -33.76 24.46 12.59
CA GLU A 382 -32.97 24.34 11.37
C GLU A 382 -31.52 24.85 11.56
N LEU A 383 -31.38 26.04 12.19
CA LEU A 383 -30.06 26.60 12.54
C LEU A 383 -29.32 25.67 13.52
N LYS A 384 -29.99 25.13 14.52
CA LYS A 384 -29.41 24.19 15.48
C LYS A 384 -28.89 22.94 14.79
N SER A 385 -29.63 22.35 13.85
CA SER A 385 -29.17 21.19 13.08
C SER A 385 -27.94 21.50 12.25
N LEU A 386 -27.94 22.63 11.52
CA LEU A 386 -26.78 23.06 10.70
C LEU A 386 -25.55 23.33 11.56
N HIS A 387 -25.68 24.08 12.66
CA HIS A 387 -24.51 24.42 13.49
C HIS A 387 -23.93 23.21 14.25
N LYS A 388 -24.75 22.21 14.61
CA LYS A 388 -24.24 20.92 15.11
C LYS A 388 -23.40 20.21 14.05
N LEU A 389 -23.87 20.20 12.79
CA LEU A 389 -23.14 19.63 11.67
C LEU A 389 -21.82 20.35 11.43
N ILE A 390 -21.82 21.69 11.33
CA ILE A 390 -20.61 22.49 11.13
C ILE A 390 -19.56 22.14 12.20
N LYS A 391 -19.96 22.19 13.48
CA LYS A 391 -19.06 21.86 14.59
C LYS A 391 -18.48 20.44 14.47
N LYS A 392 -19.33 19.46 14.14
CA LYS A 392 -18.91 18.06 14.05
C LYS A 392 -17.97 17.82 12.85
N VAL A 393 -18.32 18.34 11.68
CA VAL A 393 -17.52 18.17 10.45
C VAL A 393 -16.16 18.86 10.59
N THR A 394 -16.12 20.09 11.15
CA THR A 394 -14.85 20.79 11.41
C THR A 394 -13.93 19.94 12.26
N PHE A 395 -14.42 19.44 13.40
CA PHE A 395 -13.66 18.57 14.28
C PHE A 395 -13.19 17.29 13.57
N ASP A 396 -14.09 16.63 12.84
CA ASP A 396 -13.80 15.35 12.19
C ASP A 396 -12.77 15.46 11.06
N ILE A 397 -12.81 16.56 10.28
CA ILE A 397 -11.82 16.81 9.24
C ILE A 397 -10.43 17.00 9.86
N GLU A 398 -10.31 17.81 10.93
CA GLU A 398 -9.06 18.03 11.63
C GLU A 398 -8.49 16.74 12.24
N HIS A 399 -9.35 15.75 12.54
CA HIS A 399 -8.99 14.46 13.14
C HIS A 399 -9.07 13.28 12.17
N PHE A 400 -9.27 13.52 10.87
CA PHE A 400 -9.40 12.48 9.82
C PHE A 400 -10.49 11.43 10.09
N SER A 401 -11.57 11.84 10.78
CA SER A 401 -12.70 10.99 11.14
C SER A 401 -13.84 11.09 10.11
N TYR A 402 -13.54 10.87 8.83
CA TYR A 402 -14.48 11.08 7.71
C TYR A 402 -15.76 10.25 7.83
N ASN A 403 -15.67 9.02 8.32
CA ASN A 403 -16.82 8.14 8.51
C ASN A 403 -17.86 8.73 9.47
N THR A 404 -17.41 9.44 10.52
CA THR A 404 -18.33 10.11 11.45
C THR A 404 -18.87 11.42 10.90
N SER A 405 -18.12 12.12 10.04
CA SER A 405 -18.63 13.27 9.28
C SER A 405 -19.80 12.87 8.40
N ILE A 406 -19.66 11.81 7.61
CA ILE A 406 -20.73 11.32 6.72
C ILE A 406 -21.96 10.91 7.52
N SER A 407 -21.77 10.24 8.66
CA SER A 407 -22.90 9.95 9.57
C SER A 407 -23.59 11.22 10.07
N ALA A 408 -22.82 12.27 10.39
CA ALA A 408 -23.38 13.56 10.81
C ALA A 408 -24.16 14.26 9.69
N PHE A 409 -23.68 14.18 8.44
CA PHE A 409 -24.45 14.66 7.27
C PHE A 409 -25.77 13.91 7.12
N MET A 410 -25.78 12.58 7.26
CA MET A 410 -26.98 11.77 7.19
C MET A 410 -28.02 12.18 8.26
N ILE A 411 -27.55 12.42 9.49
CA ILE A 411 -28.40 12.88 10.59
C ILE A 411 -28.98 14.25 10.27
N CYS A 412 -28.17 15.22 9.87
CA CYS A 412 -28.62 16.57 9.55
C CYS A 412 -29.62 16.58 8.41
N VAL A 413 -29.38 15.86 7.32
CA VAL A 413 -30.33 15.74 6.20
C VAL A 413 -31.63 15.09 6.64
N ASN A 414 -31.62 14.13 7.55
CA ASN A 414 -32.80 13.52 8.12
C ASN A 414 -33.63 14.55 8.96
N GLU A 415 -32.93 15.30 9.82
CA GLU A 415 -33.56 16.36 10.62
C GLU A 415 -34.18 17.44 9.73
N LEU A 416 -33.44 17.98 8.77
CA LEU A 416 -33.92 19.02 7.84
C LEU A 416 -35.08 18.53 6.96
N THR A 417 -35.07 17.26 6.55
CA THR A 417 -36.17 16.65 5.81
C THR A 417 -37.44 16.61 6.68
N SER A 418 -37.31 16.23 7.94
CA SER A 418 -38.45 16.19 8.89
C SER A 418 -39.02 17.59 9.15
N LEU A 419 -38.14 18.60 9.18
CA LEU A 419 -38.51 20.01 9.31
C LEU A 419 -39.06 20.62 7.98
N LYS A 420 -39.02 19.87 6.88
CA LYS A 420 -39.39 20.34 5.52
C LYS A 420 -38.62 21.61 5.15
N CYS A 421 -37.33 21.65 5.51
CA CYS A 421 -36.46 22.80 5.27
C CYS A 421 -36.21 23.01 3.77
N SER A 422 -36.40 24.24 3.30
CA SER A 422 -36.12 24.69 1.94
C SER A 422 -35.30 26.00 1.91
N LYS A 423 -34.75 26.43 3.07
CA LYS A 423 -34.13 27.76 3.22
C LYS A 423 -32.72 27.75 2.67
N ARG A 424 -32.41 28.69 1.78
CA ARG A 424 -31.08 28.91 1.20
C ARG A 424 -30.00 29.04 2.29
N ALA A 425 -30.28 29.83 3.33
CA ALA A 425 -29.37 30.06 4.44
C ALA A 425 -28.92 28.80 5.22
N ILE A 426 -29.67 27.69 5.05
CA ILE A 426 -29.37 26.37 5.63
C ILE A 426 -28.75 25.45 4.58
N LEU A 427 -29.36 25.35 3.39
CA LEU A 427 -29.01 24.35 2.38
C LEU A 427 -27.71 24.69 1.65
N GLU A 428 -27.40 25.97 1.45
CA GLU A 428 -26.14 26.39 0.80
C GLU A 428 -24.91 26.07 1.66
N PRO A 429 -24.85 26.40 2.96
CA PRO A 429 -23.75 25.93 3.82
C PRO A 429 -23.69 24.40 3.94
N LEU A 430 -24.82 23.69 3.98
CA LEU A 430 -24.85 22.24 4.02
C LEU A 430 -24.13 21.62 2.81
N ILE A 431 -24.47 22.06 1.59
CA ILE A 431 -23.86 21.51 0.38
C ILE A 431 -22.40 21.95 0.24
N THR A 432 -22.07 23.18 0.67
CA THR A 432 -20.68 23.67 0.69
C THR A 432 -19.77 22.82 1.59
N LEU A 433 -20.29 22.39 2.76
CA LEU A 433 -19.56 21.51 3.66
C LEU A 433 -19.38 20.08 3.11
N LEU A 434 -20.33 19.61 2.29
CA LEU A 434 -20.27 18.27 1.74
C LEU A 434 -19.38 18.17 0.50
N ALA A 435 -19.25 19.26 -0.26
CA ALA A 435 -18.38 19.33 -1.43
C ALA A 435 -16.90 19.58 -1.03
N PRO A 436 -15.94 19.01 -1.73
CA PRO A 436 -15.96 18.03 -2.82
C PRO A 436 -16.08 16.57 -2.41
#